data_c1b3875e907008250c32b63994c03654
#
_entry.id   c1b3875e907008250c32b63994c03654
#
_cell.length_a   1.000
_cell.length_b   1.000
_cell.length_c   1.000
_cell.angle_alpha   90.00
_cell.angle_beta   90.00
_cell.angle_gamma   90.00
#
_symmetry.space_group_name_H-M   'P 1'
#
loop_
_entity.id
_entity.type
_entity.pdbx_description
1 polymer ?
#
loop_
_entity_poly.entity_id
_entity_poly.type
_entity_poly.pdbx_seq_one_letter_code
_entity_poly.pdbx_strand_id
1 'polypeptide(L)'
;MKRISVLTTVLALLAIVLIGCGADGEEETAETDGTTRPTELTATNTQNLQEAVGPDGSWIILFEDDLTVGEPITVAGEVYEDEDADAPRRKLALYAQDADRNVTARYTLTVPRLIVDHANTRVQAGTIAGDVYVEEEGFELTSGGTIDGDLTFASEELRDSATIDDSSTVTGEIGIGTAE
;
A
#
# COMPACT_ATOMS: atom_id res chain seq x y z
N MET A 1 -57.19 43.16 19.25
CA MET A 1 -58.03 42.48 20.23
C MET A 1 -57.19 41.35 20.80
N LYS A 2 -56.82 41.58 22.06
CA LYS A 2 -57.00 40.63 23.19
C LYS A 2 -56.27 39.32 22.97
N ARG A 3 -55.39 38.96 23.71
CA ARG A 3 -55.01 38.87 25.15
C ARG A 3 -54.32 37.56 25.35
N ILE A 4 -53.10 37.58 25.89
CA ILE A 4 -52.80 37.26 27.31
C ILE A 4 -52.97 35.77 27.53
N SER A 5 -52.07 34.99 28.00
CA SER A 5 -51.33 35.01 29.25
C SER A 5 -50.96 33.59 29.55
N VAL A 6 -49.97 33.26 30.10
CA VAL A 6 -49.33 33.23 31.41
C VAL A 6 -48.77 31.80 31.58
N LEU A 7 -47.48 31.67 31.74
CA LEU A 7 -46.75 31.47 33.01
C LEU A 7 -47.04 30.18 33.78
N THR A 8 -46.05 29.40 34.00
CA THR A 8 -45.66 28.88 35.31
C THR A 8 -44.70 27.73 35.12
N THR A 9 -43.44 27.88 35.35
CA THR A 9 -42.64 27.78 36.58
C THR A 9 -42.68 26.42 37.29
N VAL A 10 -41.49 26.04 37.69
CA VAL A 10 -41.07 25.25 38.87
C VAL A 10 -40.33 24.00 38.45
N LEU A 11 -39.05 23.98 38.59
CA LEU A 11 -38.11 23.85 39.70
C LEU A 11 -37.89 22.39 40.18
N ALA A 12 -36.67 22.09 40.24
CA ALA A 12 -35.96 21.24 41.22
C ALA A 12 -35.20 20.09 40.55
N LEU A 13 -33.94 20.25 40.50
CA LEU A 13 -32.90 19.74 41.41
C LEU A 13 -32.93 18.22 41.65
N LEU A 14 -31.93 17.51 41.15
CA LEU A 14 -30.94 16.93 42.08
C LEU A 14 -29.84 16.23 41.30
N ALA A 15 -28.61 16.58 41.62
CA ALA A 15 -27.40 15.92 41.17
C ALA A 15 -27.28 14.54 41.82
N ILE A 16 -26.82 13.55 41.05
CA ILE A 16 -26.04 12.45 41.60
C ILE A 16 -24.91 12.16 40.65
N VAL A 17 -23.72 12.47 41.14
CA VAL A 17 -22.44 12.01 40.60
C VAL A 17 -22.32 10.53 40.91
N LEU A 18 -22.10 9.72 39.88
CA LEU A 18 -21.47 8.42 40.06
C LEU A 18 -20.37 8.28 39.01
N ILE A 19 -19.18 8.31 39.52
CA ILE A 19 -17.93 7.94 38.86
C ILE A 19 -18.08 6.47 38.49
N GLY A 20 -18.05 6.20 37.16
CA GLY A 20 -17.89 4.89 36.61
C GLY A 20 -16.77 4.96 35.60
N CYS A 21 -15.57 4.52 35.97
CA CYS A 21 -14.56 4.12 35.00
C CYS A 21 -15.12 2.94 34.19
N GLY A 22 -15.47 3.17 32.94
CA GLY A 22 -15.69 2.19 31.95
C GLY A 22 -14.83 2.60 30.76
N ALA A 23 -13.81 1.81 30.48
CA ALA A 23 -13.08 1.88 29.20
C ALA A 23 -14.02 1.36 28.12
N ASP A 24 -14.79 2.24 27.55
CA ASP A 24 -15.47 1.97 26.29
C ASP A 24 -14.49 2.33 25.18
N GLY A 25 -13.90 1.27 24.58
CA GLY A 25 -13.28 1.42 23.29
C GLY A 25 -14.37 1.88 22.32
N GLU A 26 -14.25 3.10 21.85
CA GLU A 26 -14.96 3.54 20.67
C GLU A 26 -14.41 2.70 19.51
N GLU A 27 -15.14 1.66 19.13
CA GLU A 27 -15.05 1.12 17.78
C GLU A 27 -15.45 2.27 16.84
N GLU A 28 -14.45 2.97 16.36
CA GLU A 28 -14.59 3.84 15.20
C GLU A 28 -14.96 2.92 14.03
N THR A 29 -16.26 2.82 13.78
CA THR A 29 -16.73 2.26 12.52
C THR A 29 -16.19 3.15 11.42
N ALA A 30 -15.09 2.71 10.80
CA ALA A 30 -14.57 3.31 9.59
C ALA A 30 -15.71 3.27 8.56
N GLU A 31 -16.32 4.41 8.32
CA GLU A 31 -17.12 4.59 7.12
C GLU A 31 -16.18 4.37 5.95
N THR A 32 -16.45 3.34 5.18
CA THR A 32 -15.77 3.04 3.93
C THR A 32 -16.16 4.12 2.92
N ASP A 33 -15.49 5.26 3.00
CA ASP A 33 -15.32 6.15 1.87
C ASP A 33 -14.43 5.39 0.88
N GLY A 34 -14.90 5.15 -0.33
CA GLY A 34 -14.26 4.30 -1.34
C GLY A 34 -12.88 4.73 -1.82
N THR A 35 -12.17 5.50 -1.02
CA THR A 35 -10.79 5.91 -1.23
C THR A 35 -9.88 4.89 -0.54
N THR A 36 -9.27 4.00 -1.33
CA THR A 36 -8.27 3.05 -0.83
C THR A 36 -7.11 3.83 -0.21
N ARG A 37 -7.00 3.80 1.11
CA ARG A 37 -5.90 4.47 1.82
C ARG A 37 -4.58 3.75 1.53
N PRO A 38 -3.46 4.49 1.45
CA PRO A 38 -2.14 3.86 1.41
C PRO A 38 -1.95 2.93 2.62
N THR A 39 -1.33 1.78 2.40
CA THR A 39 -0.85 0.93 3.50
C THR A 39 0.61 1.29 3.78
N GLU A 40 0.89 1.70 5.02
CA GLU A 40 2.23 2.02 5.49
C GLU A 40 2.86 0.76 6.11
N LEU A 41 4.07 0.43 5.68
CA LEU A 41 4.84 -0.71 6.17
C LEU A 41 6.07 -0.22 6.92
N THR A 42 6.16 -0.59 8.19
CA THR A 42 7.31 -0.32 9.06
C THR A 42 7.98 -1.62 9.48
N ALA A 43 9.16 -1.54 10.07
CA ALA A 43 9.86 -2.72 10.58
C ALA A 43 9.04 -3.53 11.62
N THR A 44 8.04 -2.91 12.24
CA THR A 44 7.18 -3.55 13.25
C THR A 44 5.94 -4.22 12.67
N ASN A 45 5.57 -3.92 11.43
CA ASN A 45 4.37 -4.46 10.79
C ASN A 45 4.67 -5.22 9.47
N THR A 46 5.88 -5.76 9.31
CA THR A 46 6.30 -6.57 8.14
C THR A 46 5.37 -7.75 7.86
N GLN A 47 4.73 -8.30 8.89
CA GLN A 47 3.79 -9.41 8.75
C GLN A 47 2.55 -9.04 7.92
N ASN A 48 2.28 -7.76 7.77
CA ASN A 48 1.15 -7.26 6.98
C ASN A 48 1.49 -7.10 5.50
N LEU A 49 2.73 -7.35 5.07
CA LEU A 49 3.14 -7.15 3.67
C LEU A 49 2.29 -8.01 2.73
N GLN A 50 2.10 -9.31 3.04
CA GLN A 50 1.31 -10.21 2.17
C GLN A 50 -0.15 -9.77 2.07
N GLU A 51 -0.73 -9.24 3.15
CA GLU A 51 -2.09 -8.68 3.13
C GLU A 51 -2.14 -7.39 2.31
N ALA A 52 -1.15 -6.50 2.50
CA ALA A 52 -1.08 -5.22 1.81
C ALA A 52 -0.95 -5.36 0.29
N VAL A 53 -0.22 -6.39 -0.18
CA VAL A 53 -0.04 -6.66 -1.61
C VAL A 53 -1.01 -7.72 -2.16
N GLY A 54 -1.88 -8.26 -1.32
CA GLY A 54 -2.89 -9.26 -1.67
C GLY A 54 -4.10 -8.66 -2.39
N PRO A 55 -5.11 -9.50 -2.75
CA PRO A 55 -6.27 -9.07 -3.53
C PRO A 55 -7.12 -7.97 -2.89
N ASP A 56 -7.20 -7.97 -1.55
CA ASP A 56 -7.95 -6.99 -0.77
C ASP A 56 -7.06 -5.87 -0.21
N GLY A 57 -5.81 -5.80 -0.68
CA GLY A 57 -4.83 -4.82 -0.23
C GLY A 57 -4.96 -3.45 -0.90
N SER A 58 -4.02 -2.56 -0.62
CA SER A 58 -4.03 -1.18 -1.13
C SER A 58 -3.39 -1.07 -2.52
N TRP A 59 -3.80 -0.06 -3.29
CA TRP A 59 -3.16 0.26 -4.57
C TRP A 59 -1.75 0.85 -4.38
N ILE A 60 -1.47 1.49 -3.23
CA ILE A 60 -0.14 2.00 -2.88
C ILE A 60 0.32 1.46 -1.53
N ILE A 61 1.51 0.92 -1.49
CA ILE A 61 2.20 0.43 -0.30
C ILE A 61 3.41 1.32 -0.07
N LEU A 62 3.42 2.04 1.06
CA LEU A 62 4.49 2.94 1.48
C LEU A 62 5.42 2.21 2.44
N PHE A 63 6.66 2.06 2.06
CA PHE A 63 7.70 1.53 2.95
C PHE A 63 8.30 2.69 3.73
N GLU A 64 8.39 2.53 5.04
CA GLU A 64 8.99 3.51 5.95
C GLU A 64 10.30 3.02 6.58
N ASP A 65 10.60 1.74 6.39
CA ASP A 65 11.81 1.06 6.86
C ASP A 65 12.25 -0.01 5.87
N ASP A 66 13.48 -0.51 6.04
CA ASP A 66 13.93 -1.75 5.40
C ASP A 66 13.15 -2.93 5.96
N LEU A 67 12.65 -3.81 5.08
CA LEU A 67 11.92 -5.01 5.45
C LEU A 67 12.64 -6.27 4.98
N THR A 68 12.61 -7.31 5.81
CA THR A 68 13.12 -8.63 5.43
C THR A 68 12.03 -9.68 5.64
N VAL A 69 11.74 -10.42 4.59
CA VAL A 69 10.77 -11.52 4.58
C VAL A 69 11.46 -12.79 4.13
N GLY A 70 11.26 -13.89 4.85
CA GLY A 70 11.92 -15.16 4.58
C GLY A 70 11.21 -16.05 3.56
N GLU A 71 10.05 -15.63 3.06
CA GLU A 71 9.20 -16.39 2.13
C GLU A 71 8.95 -15.56 0.86
N PRO A 72 8.67 -16.22 -0.28
CA PRO A 72 8.22 -15.50 -1.47
C PRO A 72 6.94 -14.71 -1.20
N ILE A 73 6.84 -13.53 -1.81
CA ILE A 73 5.68 -12.64 -1.69
C ILE A 73 5.03 -12.49 -3.06
N THR A 74 3.70 -12.61 -3.11
CA THR A 74 2.93 -12.42 -4.33
C THR A 74 2.11 -11.13 -4.26
N VAL A 75 2.36 -10.24 -5.21
CA VAL A 75 1.53 -9.06 -5.47
C VAL A 75 0.39 -9.52 -6.37
N ALA A 76 -0.85 -9.54 -5.85
CA ALA A 76 -1.97 -10.18 -6.53
C ALA A 76 -3.28 -9.39 -6.42
N GLY A 77 -4.23 -9.74 -7.29
CA GLY A 77 -5.59 -9.19 -7.30
C GLY A 77 -5.79 -8.11 -8.37
N GLU A 78 -6.97 -7.52 -8.39
CA GLU A 78 -7.34 -6.42 -9.28
C GLU A 78 -7.62 -5.17 -8.43
N VAL A 79 -6.57 -4.46 -8.04
CA VAL A 79 -6.65 -3.27 -7.20
C VAL A 79 -6.50 -2.02 -8.05
N TYR A 80 -7.37 -1.05 -7.83
CA TYR A 80 -7.46 0.19 -8.59
C TYR A 80 -7.04 1.38 -7.72
N GLU A 81 -6.51 2.42 -8.36
CA GLU A 81 -6.12 3.67 -7.68
C GLU A 81 -7.34 4.39 -7.09
N ASP A 82 -8.44 4.39 -7.83
CA ASP A 82 -9.75 4.91 -7.44
C ASP A 82 -10.86 4.18 -8.20
N GLU A 83 -12.12 4.50 -7.88
CA GLU A 83 -13.30 3.87 -8.48
C GLU A 83 -13.50 4.20 -9.97
N ASP A 84 -12.87 5.27 -10.46
CA ASP A 84 -12.97 5.74 -11.83
C ASP A 84 -11.75 5.30 -12.69
N ALA A 85 -10.80 4.55 -12.11
CA ALA A 85 -9.62 4.10 -12.83
C ALA A 85 -9.97 3.05 -13.89
N ASP A 86 -9.49 3.27 -15.11
CA ASP A 86 -9.77 2.40 -16.27
C ASP A 86 -9.02 1.05 -16.21
N ALA A 87 -7.98 0.93 -15.38
CA ALA A 87 -7.14 -0.25 -15.28
C ALA A 87 -6.62 -0.45 -13.84
N PRO A 88 -6.39 -1.72 -13.44
CA PRO A 88 -5.76 -1.99 -12.15
C PRO A 88 -4.36 -1.38 -12.09
N ARG A 89 -3.97 -0.94 -10.91
CA ARG A 89 -2.64 -0.36 -10.66
C ARG A 89 -2.19 -0.67 -9.25
N ARG A 90 -0.92 -1.02 -9.10
CA ARG A 90 -0.30 -1.15 -7.80
C ARG A 90 1.06 -0.46 -7.76
N LYS A 91 1.39 0.13 -6.63
CA LYS A 91 2.64 0.83 -6.42
C LYS A 91 3.32 0.38 -5.13
N LEU A 92 4.52 -0.13 -5.26
CA LEU A 92 5.44 -0.37 -4.15
C LEU A 92 6.37 0.83 -4.06
N ALA A 93 6.15 1.70 -3.08
CA ALA A 93 6.90 2.93 -2.88
C ALA A 93 7.97 2.72 -1.80
N LEU A 94 9.17 2.33 -2.23
CA LEU A 94 10.33 2.00 -1.37
C LEU A 94 11.14 3.25 -1.04
N TYR A 95 10.48 4.34 -0.65
CA TYR A 95 11.14 5.61 -0.37
C TYR A 95 10.31 6.53 0.52
N ALA A 96 10.99 7.46 1.21
CA ALA A 96 10.37 8.64 1.79
C ALA A 96 10.62 9.87 0.92
N GLN A 97 9.74 10.87 1.04
CA GLN A 97 9.86 12.15 0.33
C GLN A 97 9.47 13.31 1.23
N ASP A 98 10.03 14.49 0.92
CA ASP A 98 9.64 15.75 1.55
C ASP A 98 8.37 16.37 0.91
N ALA A 99 7.97 17.54 1.41
CA ALA A 99 6.80 18.25 0.91
C ALA A 99 6.94 18.72 -0.56
N ASP A 100 8.17 18.86 -1.03
CA ASP A 100 8.49 19.22 -2.42
C ASP A 100 8.64 17.98 -3.33
N ARG A 101 8.34 16.79 -2.80
CA ARG A 101 8.45 15.47 -3.46
C ARG A 101 9.88 15.03 -3.79
N ASN A 102 10.89 15.58 -3.12
CA ASN A 102 12.24 15.07 -3.24
C ASN A 102 12.38 13.81 -2.40
N VAL A 103 13.00 12.77 -2.96
CA VAL A 103 13.31 11.53 -2.23
C VAL A 103 14.31 11.84 -1.13
N THR A 104 13.94 11.59 0.13
CA THR A 104 14.76 11.84 1.32
C THR A 104 15.37 10.58 1.91
N ALA A 105 14.73 9.42 1.67
CA ALA A 105 15.24 8.11 2.05
C ALA A 105 14.81 7.07 1.00
N ARG A 106 15.57 5.97 0.93
CA ARG A 106 15.26 4.79 0.11
C ARG A 106 15.34 3.58 0.99
N TYR A 107 14.43 2.64 0.79
CA TYR A 107 14.30 1.44 1.61
C TYR A 107 14.53 0.18 0.78
N THR A 108 14.85 -0.90 1.47
CA THR A 108 15.10 -2.21 0.88
C THR A 108 14.03 -3.21 1.34
N LEU A 109 13.39 -3.85 0.39
CA LEU A 109 12.65 -5.08 0.64
C LEU A 109 13.56 -6.27 0.32
N THR A 110 13.97 -7.01 1.35
CA THR A 110 14.68 -8.27 1.18
C THR A 110 13.68 -9.42 1.17
N VAL A 111 13.62 -10.14 0.07
CA VAL A 111 12.69 -11.25 -0.15
C VAL A 111 13.33 -12.29 -1.05
N PRO A 112 13.13 -13.61 -0.81
CA PRO A 112 13.68 -14.61 -1.71
C PRO A 112 13.20 -14.46 -3.15
N ARG A 113 11.92 -14.11 -3.32
CA ARG A 113 11.31 -13.82 -4.62
C ARG A 113 10.06 -12.94 -4.45
N LEU A 114 9.93 -11.92 -5.30
CA LEU A 114 8.71 -11.15 -5.48
C LEU A 114 8.02 -11.63 -6.77
N ILE A 115 6.80 -12.18 -6.63
CA ILE A 115 5.96 -12.60 -7.75
C ILE A 115 4.97 -11.48 -8.04
N VAL A 116 4.94 -10.98 -9.26
CA VAL A 116 4.06 -9.90 -9.71
C VAL A 116 2.94 -10.49 -10.56
N ASP A 117 1.85 -10.89 -9.90
CA ASP A 117 0.59 -11.37 -10.49
C ASP A 117 -0.47 -10.26 -10.39
N HIS A 118 -0.11 -9.07 -10.84
CA HIS A 118 -0.96 -7.88 -10.86
C HIS A 118 -0.51 -6.94 -11.98
N ALA A 119 -1.43 -6.60 -12.87
CA ALA A 119 -1.15 -5.71 -13.99
C ALA A 119 -0.78 -4.28 -13.52
N ASN A 120 0.06 -3.60 -14.30
CA ASN A 120 0.50 -2.23 -14.03
C ASN A 120 1.11 -2.03 -12.64
N THR A 121 1.90 -3.02 -12.18
CA THR A 121 2.62 -2.92 -10.92
C THR A 121 3.89 -2.09 -11.11
N ARG A 122 4.02 -1.04 -10.29
CA ARG A 122 5.19 -0.15 -10.26
C ARG A 122 6.01 -0.37 -8.99
N VAL A 123 7.29 -0.65 -9.16
CA VAL A 123 8.31 -0.54 -8.11
C VAL A 123 9.00 0.80 -8.28
N GLN A 124 8.85 1.68 -7.31
CA GLN A 124 9.36 3.04 -7.39
C GLN A 124 10.42 3.30 -6.32
N ALA A 125 11.60 3.69 -6.76
CA ALA A 125 12.78 3.97 -5.94
C ALA A 125 13.16 2.77 -5.03
N GLY A 126 14.14 2.89 -4.18
CA GLY A 126 14.57 1.83 -3.27
C GLY A 126 15.03 0.53 -3.96
N THR A 127 15.09 -0.55 -3.20
CA THR A 127 15.67 -1.81 -3.66
C THR A 127 14.77 -3.01 -3.33
N ILE A 128 14.58 -3.88 -4.30
CA ILE A 128 14.15 -5.26 -4.06
C ILE A 128 15.44 -6.10 -4.03
N ALA A 129 15.81 -6.60 -2.86
CA ALA A 129 16.94 -7.53 -2.71
C ALA A 129 16.42 -8.97 -2.78
N GLY A 130 16.43 -9.51 -3.99
CA GLY A 130 15.92 -10.81 -4.36
C GLY A 130 15.43 -10.83 -5.81
N ASP A 131 14.98 -11.98 -6.26
CA ASP A 131 14.49 -12.17 -7.63
C ASP A 131 13.08 -11.58 -7.80
N VAL A 132 12.78 -11.11 -9.00
CA VAL A 132 11.44 -10.65 -9.37
C VAL A 132 10.94 -11.48 -10.54
N TYR A 133 9.75 -12.05 -10.39
CA TYR A 133 9.07 -12.79 -11.43
C TYR A 133 7.76 -12.12 -11.81
N VAL A 134 7.58 -11.80 -13.10
CA VAL A 134 6.45 -11.02 -13.60
C VAL A 134 5.52 -11.89 -14.44
N GLU A 135 4.26 -11.99 -14.01
CA GLU A 135 3.20 -12.80 -14.63
C GLU A 135 2.13 -11.95 -15.33
N GLU A 136 2.12 -10.61 -15.09
CA GLU A 136 1.13 -9.69 -15.64
C GLU A 136 1.77 -8.52 -16.38
N GLU A 137 1.00 -7.86 -17.25
CA GLU A 137 1.48 -6.78 -18.10
C GLU A 137 1.74 -5.46 -17.35
N GLY A 138 2.55 -4.60 -17.98
CA GLY A 138 2.73 -3.21 -17.51
C GLY A 138 3.60 -3.07 -16.27
N PHE A 139 4.52 -4.01 -16.02
CA PHE A 139 5.49 -3.85 -14.93
C PHE A 139 6.37 -2.62 -15.14
N GLU A 140 6.58 -1.82 -14.07
CA GLU A 140 7.41 -0.63 -14.12
C GLU A 140 8.45 -0.62 -13.00
N LEU A 141 9.72 -0.37 -13.34
CA LEU A 141 10.81 -0.09 -12.40
C LEU A 141 11.30 1.33 -12.65
N THR A 142 11.10 2.23 -11.68
CA THR A 142 11.25 3.68 -11.92
C THR A 142 11.95 4.42 -10.78
N SER A 143 12.36 5.66 -11.08
CA SER A 143 12.93 6.62 -10.11
C SER A 143 14.19 6.14 -9.41
N GLY A 144 15.02 5.40 -10.12
CA GLY A 144 16.22 4.78 -9.58
C GLY A 144 15.92 3.61 -8.67
N GLY A 145 14.86 2.86 -8.98
CA GLY A 145 14.58 1.58 -8.36
C GLY A 145 15.63 0.54 -8.73
N THR A 146 15.93 -0.37 -7.82
CA THR A 146 16.90 -1.44 -8.03
C THR A 146 16.27 -2.79 -7.77
N ILE A 147 16.51 -3.75 -8.65
CA ILE A 147 16.32 -5.16 -8.39
C ILE A 147 17.72 -5.76 -8.22
N ASP A 148 18.05 -6.16 -7.00
CA ASP A 148 19.29 -6.85 -6.67
C ASP A 148 19.06 -8.37 -6.69
N GLY A 149 18.93 -8.87 -7.90
CA GLY A 149 18.57 -10.24 -8.28
C GLY A 149 18.19 -10.30 -9.75
N ASP A 150 17.61 -11.39 -10.17
CA ASP A 150 17.14 -11.59 -11.54
C ASP A 150 15.73 -11.01 -11.73
N LEU A 151 15.46 -10.49 -12.94
CA LEU A 151 14.13 -10.08 -13.38
C LEU A 151 13.67 -11.02 -14.48
N THR A 152 12.71 -11.87 -14.17
CA THR A 152 12.19 -12.87 -15.08
C THR A 152 10.73 -12.59 -15.44
N PHE A 153 10.39 -12.67 -16.72
CA PHE A 153 9.03 -12.52 -17.23
C PHE A 153 8.49 -13.88 -17.69
N ALA A 154 7.20 -14.13 -17.48
CA ALA A 154 6.57 -15.37 -17.93
C ALA A 154 6.49 -15.50 -19.45
N SER A 155 6.52 -14.38 -20.19
CA SER A 155 6.52 -14.37 -21.65
C SER A 155 7.27 -13.17 -22.24
N GLU A 156 7.50 -13.21 -23.55
CA GLU A 156 8.11 -12.12 -24.30
C GLU A 156 7.19 -10.89 -24.37
N GLU A 157 5.89 -11.10 -24.50
CA GLU A 157 4.89 -10.03 -24.50
C GLU A 157 4.90 -9.24 -23.18
N LEU A 158 5.01 -9.92 -22.05
CA LEU A 158 5.09 -9.28 -20.74
C LEU A 158 6.37 -8.46 -20.59
N ARG A 159 7.51 -9.02 -21.03
CA ARG A 159 8.77 -8.28 -21.04
C ARG A 159 8.68 -7.02 -21.91
N ASP A 160 8.05 -7.11 -23.09
CA ASP A 160 7.94 -6.00 -24.04
C ASP A 160 6.94 -4.93 -23.56
N SER A 161 6.01 -5.29 -22.67
CA SER A 161 5.09 -4.35 -21.99
C SER A 161 5.72 -3.62 -20.82
N ALA A 162 6.85 -4.12 -20.30
CA ALA A 162 7.49 -3.58 -19.11
C ALA A 162 8.28 -2.31 -19.40
N THR A 163 8.41 -1.46 -18.40
CA THR A 163 9.22 -0.25 -18.45
C THR A 163 10.27 -0.26 -17.34
N ILE A 164 11.54 -0.18 -17.72
CA ILE A 164 12.66 0.06 -16.80
C ILE A 164 13.25 1.41 -17.20
N ASP A 165 13.15 2.42 -16.34
CA ASP A 165 13.67 3.75 -16.69
C ASP A 165 15.22 3.79 -16.64
N ASP A 166 15.81 4.79 -17.30
CA ASP A 166 17.27 4.94 -17.44
C ASP A 166 17.99 5.12 -16.09
N SER A 167 17.27 5.47 -15.02
CA SER A 167 17.83 5.64 -13.68
C SER A 167 17.78 4.38 -12.84
N SER A 168 17.04 3.38 -13.30
CA SER A 168 16.78 2.12 -12.58
C SER A 168 17.75 1.03 -13.00
N THR A 169 17.93 0.01 -12.14
CA THR A 169 18.95 -1.03 -12.34
C THR A 169 18.41 -2.40 -11.98
N VAL A 170 18.74 -3.39 -12.80
CA VAL A 170 18.67 -4.81 -12.47
C VAL A 170 20.11 -5.33 -12.41
N THR A 171 20.53 -5.90 -11.28
CA THR A 171 21.92 -6.37 -11.11
C THR A 171 22.15 -7.76 -11.66
N GLY A 172 21.10 -8.58 -11.68
CA GLY A 172 21.10 -9.92 -12.26
C GLY A 172 20.73 -9.94 -13.75
N GLU A 173 20.26 -11.08 -14.21
CA GLU A 173 19.85 -11.26 -15.60
C GLU A 173 18.38 -10.82 -15.81
N ILE A 174 18.10 -10.26 -17.00
CA ILE A 174 16.74 -10.01 -17.44
C ILE A 174 16.38 -11.08 -18.48
N GLY A 175 15.39 -11.92 -18.16
CA GLY A 175 15.08 -13.09 -18.98
C GLY A 175 13.60 -13.43 -19.04
N ILE A 176 13.33 -14.55 -19.73
CA ILE A 176 12.01 -15.18 -19.81
C ILE A 176 12.15 -16.57 -19.20
N GLY A 177 11.19 -16.95 -18.33
CA GLY A 177 11.25 -18.23 -17.65
C GLY A 177 9.95 -18.59 -16.95
N THR A 178 10.00 -19.60 -16.11
CA THR A 178 8.90 -20.05 -15.25
C THR A 178 9.24 -19.76 -13.78
N ALA A 179 8.21 -19.56 -12.95
CA ALA A 179 8.39 -19.49 -11.50
C ALA A 179 8.76 -20.89 -10.98
N GLU A 180 10.05 -21.19 -10.88
CA GLU A 180 10.56 -22.42 -10.21
C GLU A 180 10.93 -22.14 -8.75
#